data_8027c8b54baee50a4a38b114a5643d2f
#
_entry.id   8027c8b54baee50a4a38b114a5643d2f
#
_cell.length_a   1.000
_cell.length_b   1.000
_cell.length_c   1.000
_cell.angle_alpha   90.00
_cell.angle_beta   90.00
_cell.angle_gamma   90.00
#
_symmetry.space_group_name_H-M   'P 1'
#
loop_
_entity.id
_entity.type
_entity.pdbx_description
1 polymer ?
#
loop_
_entity_poly.entity_id
_entity_poly.type
_entity_poly.pdbx_seq_one_letter_code
_entity_poly.pdbx_strand_id
1 'polypeptide(L)'
;LGAKTILVVPGYVGCNFVEHPEKIRYDIAYERAQDALSRLAPEAKAADVAIGIENVWNRFLLSPLETRRFLDEISSDYVGMYLDVGNAVYIGYPEQWIEILGHRIKKLHMSDYRFDQAGIGAFVDLFAGDVDFPAVAKAIAGIGYDDYITLEMLPNYKQFPEVSLYADKYAMNKIIEMIHL
;
A
#
# COMPACT_ATOMS: atom_id res chain seq x y z
N LEU A 1 -17.19 -7.01 12.53
CA LEU A 1 -17.20 -6.95 11.08
C LEU A 1 -16.45 -8.13 10.44
N GLY A 2 -15.61 -8.86 11.21
CA GLY A 2 -14.89 -10.04 10.73
C GLY A 2 -13.63 -9.77 9.92
N ALA A 3 -13.18 -8.51 9.81
CA ALA A 3 -11.93 -8.18 9.14
C ALA A 3 -10.73 -8.79 9.89
N LYS A 4 -9.77 -9.35 9.13
CA LYS A 4 -8.55 -9.97 9.67
C LYS A 4 -7.33 -9.06 9.61
N THR A 5 -7.47 -7.90 9.00
CA THR A 5 -6.42 -6.89 8.90
C THR A 5 -7.03 -5.51 9.03
N ILE A 6 -6.39 -4.63 9.79
CA ILE A 6 -6.69 -3.20 9.83
C ILE A 6 -5.56 -2.43 9.14
N LEU A 7 -5.90 -1.35 8.45
CA LEU A 7 -4.94 -0.47 7.81
C LEU A 7 -4.51 0.61 8.80
N VAL A 8 -3.20 0.87 8.86
CA VAL A 8 -2.61 1.93 9.67
C VAL A 8 -1.56 2.69 8.87
N VAL A 9 -1.62 4.01 8.89
CA VAL A 9 -0.51 4.86 8.42
C VAL A 9 0.46 5.02 9.58
N PRO A 10 1.67 4.42 9.53
CA PRO A 10 2.48 4.17 10.73
C PRO A 10 3.22 5.39 11.26
N GLY A 11 3.44 6.40 10.44
CA GLY A 11 4.24 7.56 10.81
C GLY A 11 4.03 8.74 9.87
N TYR A 12 4.61 9.87 10.21
CA TYR A 12 4.51 11.09 9.45
C TYR A 12 5.79 11.92 9.59
N VAL A 13 6.43 12.21 8.47
CA VAL A 13 7.60 13.10 8.40
C VAL A 13 7.22 14.45 7.78
N GLY A 14 6.29 14.42 6.84
CA GLY A 14 5.75 15.59 6.16
C GLY A 14 4.89 15.18 4.97
N CYS A 15 4.13 16.13 4.41
CA CYS A 15 3.30 15.90 3.24
C CYS A 15 3.29 17.13 2.36
N ASN A 16 3.41 16.94 1.03
CA ASN A 16 3.40 18.06 0.07
C ASN A 16 1.99 18.56 -0.26
N PHE A 17 0.95 17.80 0.09
CA PHE A 17 -0.44 18.10 -0.25
C PHE A 17 -1.21 18.77 0.90
N VAL A 18 -0.53 19.01 2.01
CA VAL A 18 -1.09 19.72 3.18
C VAL A 18 -0.50 21.12 3.21
N GLU A 19 -1.34 22.12 3.32
CA GLU A 19 -0.91 23.50 3.51
C GLU A 19 -0.26 23.65 4.90
N HIS A 20 0.98 24.17 4.93
CA HIS A 20 1.78 24.30 6.16
C HIS A 20 1.93 22.98 6.96
N PRO A 21 2.49 21.91 6.35
CA PRO A 21 2.59 20.64 7.03
C PRO A 21 3.55 20.71 8.22
N GLU A 22 3.19 20.09 9.33
CA GLU A 22 4.15 19.79 10.38
C GLU A 22 5.30 18.96 9.81
N LYS A 23 6.51 19.22 10.26
CA LYS A 23 7.69 18.43 9.88
C LYS A 23 8.25 17.75 11.12
N ILE A 24 8.22 16.43 11.10
CA ILE A 24 8.81 15.61 12.17
C ILE A 24 10.14 15.06 11.65
N ARG A 25 11.16 15.05 12.48
CA ARG A 25 12.44 14.42 12.12
C ARG A 25 12.21 12.94 11.81
N TYR A 26 12.89 12.45 10.79
CA TYR A 26 12.71 11.09 10.28
C TYR A 26 12.99 10.03 11.35
N ASP A 27 14.10 10.16 12.06
CA ASP A 27 14.50 9.26 13.15
C ASP A 27 13.45 9.22 14.27
N ILE A 28 12.92 10.38 14.67
CA ILE A 28 11.87 10.47 15.69
C ILE A 28 10.56 9.81 15.21
N ALA A 29 10.20 10.01 13.94
CA ALA A 29 9.02 9.34 13.36
C ALA A 29 9.22 7.82 13.33
N TYR A 30 10.42 7.35 12.98
CA TYR A 30 10.78 5.94 12.94
C TYR A 30 10.67 5.29 14.33
N GLU A 31 11.35 5.87 15.35
CA GLU A 31 11.34 5.37 16.71
C GLU A 31 9.92 5.33 17.31
N ARG A 32 9.14 6.40 17.12
CA ARG A 32 7.76 6.47 17.62
C ARG A 32 6.85 5.43 16.98
N ALA A 33 6.94 5.26 15.67
CA ALA A 33 6.14 4.28 14.94
C ALA A 33 6.50 2.85 15.34
N GLN A 34 7.80 2.56 15.46
CA GLN A 34 8.30 1.25 15.86
C GLN A 34 7.89 0.89 17.30
N ASP A 35 8.05 1.83 18.25
CA ASP A 35 7.61 1.63 19.63
C ASP A 35 6.09 1.39 19.72
N ALA A 36 5.31 2.21 19.04
CA ALA A 36 3.85 2.07 19.05
C ALA A 36 3.39 0.73 18.48
N LEU A 37 3.92 0.33 17.33
CA LEU A 37 3.55 -0.94 16.68
C LEU A 37 4.04 -2.16 17.47
N SER A 38 5.23 -2.08 18.08
CA SER A 38 5.74 -3.14 18.96
C SER A 38 4.84 -3.35 20.18
N ARG A 39 4.30 -2.27 20.75
CA ARG A 39 3.35 -2.36 21.87
C ARG A 39 1.98 -2.88 21.45
N LEU A 40 1.55 -2.58 20.23
CA LEU A 40 0.25 -3.03 19.69
C LEU A 40 0.28 -4.47 19.16
N ALA A 41 1.45 -5.00 18.82
CA ALA A 41 1.59 -6.33 18.23
C ALA A 41 1.00 -7.46 19.10
N PRO A 42 1.18 -7.50 20.45
CA PRO A 42 0.52 -8.49 21.29
C PRO A 42 -1.01 -8.39 21.28
N GLU A 43 -1.55 -7.17 21.24
CA GLU A 43 -3.00 -6.92 21.18
C GLU A 43 -3.58 -7.38 19.83
N ALA A 44 -2.89 -7.08 18.73
CA ALA A 44 -3.23 -7.55 17.41
C ALA A 44 -3.28 -9.10 17.36
N LYS A 45 -2.29 -9.76 17.95
CA LYS A 45 -2.25 -11.21 18.10
C LYS A 45 -3.40 -11.74 18.93
N ALA A 46 -3.70 -11.13 20.07
CA ALA A 46 -4.78 -11.55 20.96
C ALA A 46 -6.16 -11.40 20.28
N ALA A 47 -6.32 -10.37 19.43
CA ALA A 47 -7.54 -10.13 18.67
C ALA A 47 -7.64 -10.99 17.39
N ASP A 48 -6.59 -11.69 16.99
CA ASP A 48 -6.45 -12.39 15.69
C ASP A 48 -6.73 -11.43 14.50
N VAL A 49 -6.21 -10.19 14.59
CA VAL A 49 -6.33 -9.13 13.58
C VAL A 49 -4.98 -8.52 13.34
N ALA A 50 -4.46 -8.63 12.12
CA ALA A 50 -3.18 -8.05 11.76
C ALA A 50 -3.25 -6.53 11.59
N ILE A 51 -2.15 -5.85 11.87
CA ILE A 51 -1.93 -4.43 11.54
C ILE A 51 -1.16 -4.39 10.23
N GLY A 52 -1.80 -3.89 9.16
CA GLY A 52 -1.17 -3.62 7.89
C GLY A 52 -0.75 -2.16 7.80
N ILE A 53 0.56 -1.89 7.75
CA ILE A 53 1.05 -0.53 7.56
C ILE A 53 1.06 -0.15 6.09
N GLU A 54 0.52 1.03 5.75
CA GLU A 54 0.41 1.45 4.37
C GLU A 54 1.51 2.44 3.97
N ASN A 55 2.05 2.26 2.76
CA ASN A 55 2.91 3.23 2.10
C ASN A 55 2.06 4.35 1.52
N VAL A 56 2.12 5.51 2.15
CA VAL A 56 1.47 6.74 1.67
C VAL A 56 2.51 7.85 1.46
N TRP A 57 2.11 8.99 0.89
CA TRP A 57 3.04 10.07 0.61
C TRP A 57 3.31 10.98 1.83
N ASN A 58 3.61 10.37 2.96
CA ASN A 58 3.94 10.98 4.25
C ASN A 58 5.45 11.15 4.48
N ARG A 59 6.28 10.88 3.46
CA ARG A 59 7.75 10.92 3.50
C ARG A 59 8.38 9.97 4.53
N PHE A 60 7.72 8.86 4.79
CA PHE A 60 8.15 7.86 5.77
C PHE A 60 8.19 6.46 5.13
N LEU A 61 9.20 5.65 5.48
CA LEU A 61 9.46 4.31 4.91
C LEU A 61 9.53 4.36 3.37
N LEU A 62 10.53 5.07 2.86
CA LEU A 62 10.64 5.44 1.45
C LEU A 62 11.23 4.34 0.54
N SER A 63 11.64 3.20 1.10
CA SER A 63 12.15 2.09 0.29
C SER A 63 11.70 0.74 0.82
N PRO A 64 11.61 -0.28 -0.04
CA PRO A 64 11.21 -1.63 0.39
C PRO A 64 12.23 -2.28 1.34
N LEU A 65 13.51 -1.95 1.22
CA LEU A 65 14.55 -2.48 2.11
C LEU A 65 14.41 -1.91 3.52
N GLU A 66 14.15 -0.62 3.63
CA GLU A 66 13.89 0.05 4.91
C GLU A 66 12.62 -0.49 5.56
N THR A 67 11.53 -0.57 4.78
CA THR A 67 10.25 -1.11 5.25
C THR A 67 10.38 -2.54 5.72
N ARG A 68 11.10 -3.38 4.99
CA ARG A 68 11.40 -4.75 5.40
C ARG A 68 12.12 -4.78 6.75
N ARG A 69 13.18 -3.97 6.89
CA ARG A 69 13.94 -3.88 8.14
C ARG A 69 13.07 -3.41 9.30
N PHE A 70 12.27 -2.37 9.07
CA PHE A 70 11.33 -1.83 10.07
C PHE A 70 10.37 -2.90 10.59
N LEU A 71 9.80 -3.71 9.70
CA LEU A 71 8.90 -4.81 10.06
C LEU A 71 9.63 -5.95 10.78
N ASP A 72 10.84 -6.29 10.33
CA ASP A 72 11.66 -7.36 10.94
C ASP A 72 12.09 -6.99 12.36
N GLU A 73 12.38 -5.73 12.62
CA GLU A 73 12.71 -5.22 13.96
C GLU A 73 11.53 -5.29 14.93
N ILE A 74 10.27 -5.15 14.45
CA ILE A 74 9.05 -5.37 15.26
C ILE A 74 8.87 -6.86 15.59
N SER A 75 9.31 -7.74 14.70
CA SER A 75 9.34 -9.20 14.90
C SER A 75 7.98 -9.81 15.29
N SER A 76 6.92 -9.45 14.56
CA SER A 76 5.57 -9.97 14.79
C SER A 76 4.85 -10.31 13.50
N ASP A 77 4.28 -11.53 13.43
CA ASP A 77 3.45 -11.96 12.31
C ASP A 77 2.12 -11.18 12.22
N TYR A 78 1.76 -10.44 13.26
CA TYR A 78 0.55 -9.61 13.30
C TYR A 78 0.80 -8.14 12.92
N VAL A 79 2.02 -7.80 12.52
CA VAL A 79 2.36 -6.49 11.93
C VAL A 79 3.02 -6.74 10.59
N GLY A 80 2.48 -6.17 9.54
CA GLY A 80 3.00 -6.34 8.19
C GLY A 80 2.61 -5.19 7.27
N MET A 81 2.83 -5.38 5.98
CA MET A 81 2.58 -4.36 4.99
C MET A 81 1.15 -4.43 4.45
N TYR A 82 0.50 -3.30 4.32
CA TYR A 82 -0.65 -3.06 3.46
C TYR A 82 -0.12 -2.27 2.24
N LEU A 83 0.29 -2.96 1.19
CA LEU A 83 1.01 -2.31 0.09
C LEU A 83 0.05 -1.73 -0.93
N ASP A 84 0.14 -0.42 -1.17
CA ASP A 84 -0.51 0.25 -2.29
C ASP A 84 0.46 0.41 -3.46
N VAL A 85 0.07 -0.11 -4.64
CA VAL A 85 0.95 -0.15 -5.82
C VAL A 85 1.05 1.21 -6.51
N GLY A 86 -0.02 2.02 -6.55
CA GLY A 86 0.02 3.35 -7.13
C GLY A 86 0.80 4.35 -6.27
N ASN A 87 0.73 4.21 -4.93
CA ASN A 87 1.63 4.96 -4.05
C ASN A 87 3.09 4.55 -4.25
N ALA A 88 3.35 3.25 -4.46
CA ALA A 88 4.70 2.74 -4.64
C ALA A 88 5.31 3.15 -5.98
N VAL A 89 4.54 3.20 -7.08
CA VAL A 89 5.06 3.54 -8.41
C VAL A 89 5.67 4.95 -8.45
N TYR A 90 5.16 5.86 -7.64
CA TYR A 90 5.69 7.22 -7.54
C TYR A 90 7.11 7.31 -6.99
N ILE A 91 7.50 6.37 -6.14
CA ILE A 91 8.79 6.34 -5.45
C ILE A 91 9.71 5.19 -5.88
N GLY A 92 9.22 4.28 -6.72
CA GLY A 92 10.00 3.12 -7.17
C GLY A 92 9.19 2.19 -8.06
N TYR A 93 9.53 0.92 -8.03
CA TYR A 93 8.91 -0.13 -8.82
C TYR A 93 8.07 -1.02 -7.90
N PRO A 94 6.73 -1.02 -8.01
CA PRO A 94 5.83 -1.77 -7.11
C PRO A 94 6.14 -3.27 -7.05
N GLU A 95 6.49 -3.88 -8.19
CA GLU A 95 6.86 -5.30 -8.26
C GLU A 95 8.08 -5.63 -7.39
N GLN A 96 9.07 -4.72 -7.31
CA GLN A 96 10.23 -4.91 -6.43
C GLN A 96 9.85 -4.79 -4.95
N TRP A 97 8.90 -3.91 -4.61
CA TRP A 97 8.35 -3.84 -3.25
C TRP A 97 7.69 -5.16 -2.87
N ILE A 98 6.88 -5.73 -3.77
CA ILE A 98 6.20 -7.01 -3.55
C ILE A 98 7.22 -8.13 -3.33
N GLU A 99 8.20 -8.27 -4.21
CA GLU A 99 9.23 -9.31 -4.13
C GLU A 99 10.08 -9.20 -2.85
N ILE A 100 10.50 -7.98 -2.48
CA ILE A 100 11.36 -7.73 -1.32
C ILE A 100 10.61 -7.94 0.00
N LEU A 101 9.35 -7.53 0.08
CA LEU A 101 8.54 -7.67 1.29
C LEU A 101 7.98 -9.08 1.45
N GLY A 102 7.64 -9.77 0.36
CA GLY A 102 7.21 -11.16 0.38
C GLY A 102 6.08 -11.45 1.38
N HIS A 103 6.27 -12.44 2.23
CA HIS A 103 5.29 -12.87 3.26
C HIS A 103 4.90 -11.80 4.28
N ARG A 104 5.60 -10.67 4.31
CA ARG A 104 5.28 -9.53 5.19
C ARG A 104 4.08 -8.75 4.69
N ILE A 105 3.68 -8.95 3.42
CA ILE A 105 2.47 -8.32 2.86
C ILE A 105 1.24 -9.01 3.45
N LYS A 106 0.40 -8.23 4.11
CA LYS A 106 -0.88 -8.68 4.69
C LYS A 106 -2.06 -8.36 3.80
N LYS A 107 -1.99 -7.24 3.08
CA LYS A 107 -3.02 -6.79 2.13
C LYS A 107 -2.40 -5.97 1.01
N LEU A 108 -3.13 -5.89 -0.10
CA LEU A 108 -2.77 -5.10 -1.27
C LEU A 108 -3.89 -4.11 -1.61
N HIS A 109 -3.50 -2.86 -1.86
CA HIS A 109 -4.30 -1.90 -2.60
C HIS A 109 -3.85 -1.88 -4.06
N MET A 110 -4.81 -1.90 -4.98
CA MET A 110 -4.60 -1.64 -6.40
C MET A 110 -5.12 -0.27 -6.72
N SER A 111 -4.22 0.61 -7.01
CA SER A 111 -4.44 1.95 -7.55
C SER A 111 -3.50 2.17 -8.73
N ASP A 112 -3.74 3.19 -9.55
CA ASP A 112 -2.88 3.54 -10.66
C ASP A 112 -2.57 5.02 -10.67
N TYR A 113 -1.38 5.38 -11.11
CA TYR A 113 -0.85 6.75 -11.07
C TYR A 113 -0.16 7.11 -12.37
N ARG A 114 -0.34 8.37 -12.82
CA ARG A 114 0.26 8.89 -14.06
C ARG A 114 1.36 9.89 -13.78
N PHE A 115 2.53 9.71 -14.43
CA PHE A 115 3.67 10.62 -14.29
C PHE A 115 3.55 11.90 -15.11
N ASP A 116 2.65 11.96 -16.10
CA ASP A 116 2.40 13.17 -16.88
C ASP A 116 1.53 14.22 -16.16
N GLN A 117 1.08 13.87 -14.96
CA GLN A 117 0.31 14.73 -14.05
C GLN A 117 1.01 14.80 -12.69
N ALA A 118 0.48 15.59 -11.77
CA ALA A 118 1.05 15.75 -10.43
C ALA A 118 -0.01 15.77 -9.33
N GLY A 119 0.41 15.35 -8.14
CA GLY A 119 -0.43 15.37 -6.95
C GLY A 119 -1.51 14.29 -6.95
N ILE A 120 -2.46 14.42 -6.05
CA ILE A 120 -3.56 13.45 -5.88
C ILE A 120 -4.39 13.29 -7.17
N GLY A 121 -4.51 14.35 -7.98
CA GLY A 121 -5.24 14.30 -9.25
C GLY A 121 -4.60 13.45 -10.34
N ALA A 122 -3.40 12.93 -10.12
CA ALA A 122 -2.72 12.00 -11.03
C ALA A 122 -3.05 10.53 -10.78
N PHE A 123 -3.82 10.20 -9.73
CA PHE A 123 -4.45 8.89 -9.62
C PHE A 123 -5.56 8.75 -10.64
N VAL A 124 -5.57 7.64 -11.34
CA VAL A 124 -6.44 7.35 -12.48
C VAL A 124 -7.06 5.96 -12.37
N ASP A 125 -8.02 5.67 -13.23
CA ASP A 125 -8.58 4.32 -13.35
C ASP A 125 -7.48 3.31 -13.70
N LEU A 126 -7.59 2.07 -13.25
CA LEU A 126 -6.60 1.02 -13.51
C LEU A 126 -6.35 0.83 -15.01
N PHE A 127 -5.08 0.64 -15.37
CA PHE A 127 -4.57 0.60 -16.76
C PHE A 127 -4.54 1.95 -17.50
N ALA A 128 -4.91 3.04 -16.84
CA ALA A 128 -4.81 4.39 -17.43
C ALA A 128 -3.54 5.13 -16.97
N GLY A 129 -2.79 4.57 -16.02
CA GLY A 129 -1.55 5.12 -15.47
C GLY A 129 -0.29 4.39 -15.91
N ASP A 130 0.74 4.52 -15.10
CA ASP A 130 2.09 4.05 -15.37
C ASP A 130 2.52 2.83 -14.53
N VAL A 131 1.58 2.21 -13.78
CA VAL A 131 1.84 0.94 -13.09
C VAL A 131 1.97 -0.19 -14.10
N ASP A 132 3.08 -0.94 -14.06
CA ASP A 132 3.27 -2.16 -14.84
C ASP A 132 2.52 -3.33 -14.18
N PHE A 133 1.20 -3.42 -14.43
CA PHE A 133 0.37 -4.48 -13.85
C PHE A 133 0.79 -5.91 -14.23
N PRO A 134 1.29 -6.21 -15.44
CA PRO A 134 1.90 -7.51 -15.73
C PRO A 134 3.06 -7.85 -14.80
N ALA A 135 3.97 -6.90 -14.54
CA ALA A 135 5.07 -7.11 -13.60
C ALA A 135 4.58 -7.26 -12.15
N VAL A 136 3.63 -6.44 -11.73
CA VAL A 136 2.97 -6.51 -10.41
C VAL A 136 2.28 -7.86 -10.22
N ALA A 137 1.48 -8.32 -11.19
CA ALA A 137 0.79 -9.61 -11.13
C ALA A 137 1.77 -10.78 -11.00
N LYS A 138 2.85 -10.77 -11.79
CA LYS A 138 3.91 -11.77 -11.69
C LYS A 138 4.58 -11.78 -10.32
N ALA A 139 4.85 -10.61 -9.74
CA ALA A 139 5.45 -10.50 -8.41
C ALA A 139 4.49 -11.04 -7.33
N ILE A 140 3.20 -10.73 -7.41
CA ILE A 140 2.16 -11.24 -6.50
C ILE A 140 2.10 -12.77 -6.55
N ALA A 141 2.04 -13.34 -7.77
CA ALA A 141 2.09 -14.79 -7.96
C ALA A 141 3.38 -15.40 -7.39
N GLY A 142 4.52 -14.73 -7.64
CA GLY A 142 5.84 -15.19 -7.21
C GLY A 142 6.02 -15.30 -5.70
N ILE A 143 5.34 -14.44 -4.91
CA ILE A 143 5.36 -14.52 -3.45
C ILE A 143 4.29 -15.45 -2.86
N GLY A 144 3.42 -16.04 -3.70
CA GLY A 144 2.33 -16.91 -3.27
C GLY A 144 1.27 -16.18 -2.46
N TYR A 145 0.98 -14.92 -2.77
CA TYR A 145 -0.07 -14.16 -2.09
C TYR A 145 -1.45 -14.71 -2.44
N ASP A 146 -2.22 -15.09 -1.42
CA ASP A 146 -3.55 -15.70 -1.56
C ASP A 146 -4.55 -15.07 -0.57
N ASP A 147 -4.72 -13.74 -0.65
CA ASP A 147 -5.70 -13.01 0.16
C ASP A 147 -6.37 -11.93 -0.72
N TYR A 148 -7.31 -11.19 -0.14
CA TYR A 148 -8.03 -10.13 -0.86
C TYR A 148 -7.10 -9.02 -1.35
N ILE A 149 -7.37 -8.58 -2.58
CA ILE A 149 -6.81 -7.37 -3.18
C ILE A 149 -7.91 -6.33 -3.25
N THR A 150 -7.69 -5.17 -2.67
CA THR A 150 -8.68 -4.09 -2.63
C THR A 150 -8.39 -3.07 -3.71
N LEU A 151 -9.40 -2.77 -4.53
CA LEU A 151 -9.35 -1.62 -5.42
C LEU A 151 -9.39 -0.34 -4.59
N GLU A 152 -8.40 0.52 -4.74
CA GLU A 152 -8.42 1.88 -4.22
C GLU A 152 -8.43 2.87 -5.38
N MET A 153 -9.50 3.65 -5.48
CA MET A 153 -9.72 4.55 -6.60
C MET A 153 -10.23 5.91 -6.13
N LEU A 154 -9.86 6.95 -6.84
CA LEU A 154 -10.47 8.26 -6.75
C LEU A 154 -11.49 8.39 -7.88
N PRO A 155 -12.79 8.66 -7.59
CA PRO A 155 -13.78 8.79 -8.64
C PRO A 155 -13.46 9.99 -9.54
N ASN A 156 -13.10 9.74 -10.79
CA ASN A 156 -12.74 10.79 -11.76
C ASN A 156 -13.97 11.45 -12.41
N TYR A 157 -15.13 10.84 -12.30
CA TYR A 157 -16.37 11.32 -12.89
C TYR A 157 -17.13 12.23 -11.95
N LYS A 158 -17.44 13.46 -12.40
CA LYS A 158 -18.29 14.40 -11.65
C LYS A 158 -19.75 14.00 -11.63
N GLN A 159 -20.17 13.24 -12.64
CA GLN A 159 -21.52 12.68 -12.75
C GLN A 159 -21.38 11.17 -12.90
N PHE A 160 -22.28 10.43 -12.26
CA PHE A 160 -22.28 8.97 -12.28
C PHE A 160 -20.92 8.37 -11.86
N PRO A 161 -20.42 8.66 -10.65
CA PRO A 161 -19.09 8.20 -10.20
C PRO A 161 -18.96 6.66 -10.18
N GLU A 162 -20.10 5.95 -10.12
CA GLU A 162 -20.14 4.49 -10.24
C GLU A 162 -19.62 3.96 -11.58
N VAL A 163 -19.48 4.78 -12.61
CA VAL A 163 -18.90 4.37 -13.91
C VAL A 163 -17.46 3.93 -13.71
N SER A 164 -16.65 4.69 -12.95
CA SER A 164 -15.28 4.28 -12.61
C SER A 164 -15.27 2.93 -11.90
N LEU A 165 -16.17 2.73 -10.92
CA LEU A 165 -16.26 1.47 -10.17
C LEU A 165 -16.48 0.25 -11.06
N TYR A 166 -17.35 0.35 -12.07
CA TYR A 166 -17.59 -0.75 -13.01
C TYR A 166 -16.40 -0.97 -13.96
N ALA A 167 -15.77 0.10 -14.43
CA ALA A 167 -14.59 0.02 -15.29
C ALA A 167 -13.43 -0.65 -14.53
N ASP A 168 -13.14 -0.18 -13.33
CA ASP A 168 -12.05 -0.70 -12.50
C ASP A 168 -12.32 -2.11 -11.97
N LYS A 169 -13.57 -2.48 -11.71
CA LYS A 169 -13.93 -3.88 -11.45
C LYS A 169 -13.54 -4.79 -12.61
N TYR A 170 -13.77 -4.35 -13.86
CA TYR A 170 -13.34 -5.12 -15.02
C TYR A 170 -11.82 -5.20 -15.12
N ALA A 171 -11.13 -4.09 -14.87
CA ALA A 171 -9.67 -4.02 -14.86
C ALA A 171 -9.07 -4.91 -13.74
N MET A 172 -9.63 -4.90 -12.54
CA MET A 172 -9.24 -5.81 -11.45
C MET A 172 -9.36 -7.29 -11.84
N ASN A 173 -10.42 -7.68 -12.52
CA ASN A 173 -10.55 -9.06 -12.98
C ASN A 173 -9.40 -9.42 -13.94
N LYS A 174 -8.96 -8.49 -14.80
CA LYS A 174 -7.82 -8.72 -15.70
C LYS A 174 -6.50 -8.87 -14.92
N ILE A 175 -6.30 -8.08 -13.86
CA ILE A 175 -5.13 -8.23 -13.00
C ILE A 175 -5.14 -9.60 -12.30
N ILE A 176 -6.31 -10.03 -11.78
CA ILE A 176 -6.48 -11.33 -11.15
C ILE A 176 -6.21 -12.48 -12.14
N GLU A 177 -6.70 -12.35 -13.38
CA GLU A 177 -6.39 -13.32 -14.45
C GLU A 177 -4.87 -13.42 -14.68
N MET A 178 -4.13 -12.29 -14.69
CA MET A 178 -2.67 -12.28 -14.87
C MET A 178 -1.92 -12.94 -13.69
N ILE A 179 -2.43 -12.82 -12.46
CA ILE A 179 -1.82 -13.45 -11.27
C ILE A 179 -1.89 -14.97 -11.36
N HIS A 180 -2.92 -15.51 -12.04
CA HIS A 180 -3.16 -16.96 -12.14
C HIS A 180 -2.62 -17.58 -13.45
N LEU A 181 -1.92 -16.79 -14.29
CA LEU A 181 -1.25 -17.29 -15.49
C LEU A 181 0.16 -17.83 -15.18
#